data_5d64da2abb213a6f0c9e920924900e1b
#
_entry.id   5d64da2abb213a6f0c9e920924900e1b
#
_cell.length_a   1.000
_cell.length_b   1.000
_cell.length_c   1.000
_cell.angle_alpha   90.00
_cell.angle_beta   90.00
_cell.angle_gamma   90.00
#
_symmetry.space_group_name_H-M   'P 1'
#
loop_
_entity.id
_entity.type
_entity.pdbx_description
1 polymer ?
#
loop_
_entity_poly.entity_id
_entity_poly.type
_entity_poly.pdbx_seq_one_letter_code
_entity_poly.pdbx_strand_id
1 'polypeptide(L)'
;MKLHLKNLTLIVLLLFTTVSIAQETRLLRQPTIHGNNVAFAYGGDIWTTNLTNNSTTRLTSTSAVESTPHFSPNGKWVAFTSNRSGSSSVYIVSVNGGEAKRLTWHTNGNVARGWTNDGKNVLFSSNRDAAPSRFDRLYTISINGGSATKLMEQMATSGSYSPNGKQLVFDRVSRWDVEWRDYRGGQNTPLIIIDLKTLNETLLPNNKTTDRHPVWLNDMVYFVSDRTHTANIWSYNTKTKVVKQVTKFKGTAVKSLRGTKNTLVFEQDGYLHTLDIKNNKSKRLKISIKGDFPWTATKWENVNSRVDFASISPN
;
A
#
# COMPACT_ATOMS: atom_id res chain seq x y z
N MET A 1 50.05 -49.15 15.02
CA MET A 1 49.40 -47.97 15.59
C MET A 1 49.34 -46.84 14.59
N LYS A 2 48.74 -47.07 13.40
CA LYS A 2 48.58 -46.03 12.33
C LYS A 2 47.22 -46.05 11.64
N LEU A 3 46.22 -46.79 12.22
CA LEU A 3 44.92 -46.99 11.54
C LEU A 3 43.75 -46.16 12.14
N HIS A 4 43.94 -45.46 13.26
CA HIS A 4 42.82 -44.71 13.89
C HIS A 4 42.76 -43.23 13.60
N LEU A 5 43.75 -42.64 12.91
CA LEU A 5 43.79 -41.21 12.64
C LEU A 5 43.07 -40.81 11.35
N LYS A 6 42.82 -41.72 10.41
CA LYS A 6 42.11 -41.41 9.16
C LYS A 6 40.59 -41.33 9.31
N ASN A 7 40.01 -41.96 10.31
CA ASN A 7 38.56 -41.95 10.51
C ASN A 7 38.06 -40.76 11.33
N LEU A 8 38.93 -40.05 12.04
CA LEU A 8 38.56 -38.89 12.82
C LEU A 8 38.42 -37.64 11.95
N THR A 9 39.12 -37.55 10.83
CA THR A 9 39.05 -36.40 9.90
C THR A 9 37.78 -36.46 9.03
N LEU A 10 37.19 -37.62 8.83
CA LEU A 10 35.96 -37.74 8.03
C LEU A 10 34.67 -37.37 8.79
N ILE A 11 34.69 -37.48 10.12
CA ILE A 11 33.51 -37.15 10.98
C ILE A 11 33.39 -35.66 11.22
N VAL A 12 34.47 -34.89 11.16
CA VAL A 12 34.46 -33.43 11.33
C VAL A 12 33.91 -32.69 10.09
N LEU A 13 33.92 -33.32 8.91
CA LEU A 13 33.44 -32.70 7.67
C LEU A 13 31.92 -32.82 7.47
N LEU A 14 31.18 -33.54 8.30
CA LEU A 14 29.75 -33.79 8.16
C LEU A 14 28.88 -32.91 9.06
N LEU A 15 29.46 -31.93 9.80
CA LEU A 15 28.76 -31.03 10.70
C LEU A 15 28.64 -29.59 10.15
N PHE A 16 28.89 -29.36 8.88
CA PHE A 16 28.39 -28.16 8.21
C PHE A 16 26.89 -28.30 7.99
N THR A 17 26.12 -28.14 9.04
CA THR A 17 24.70 -27.83 8.90
C THR A 17 24.60 -26.58 8.04
N THR A 18 24.15 -26.72 6.81
CA THR A 18 23.74 -25.60 5.98
C THR A 18 22.65 -24.85 6.76
N VAL A 19 23.04 -23.77 7.40
CA VAL A 19 22.06 -22.81 7.93
C VAL A 19 21.35 -22.28 6.69
N SER A 20 20.20 -22.84 6.38
CA SER A 20 19.31 -22.32 5.35
C SER A 20 18.87 -20.93 5.83
N ILE A 21 19.59 -19.90 5.41
CA ILE A 21 19.17 -18.53 5.62
C ILE A 21 17.87 -18.38 4.83
N ALA A 22 16.76 -18.25 5.54
CA ALA A 22 15.47 -18.00 4.90
C ALA A 22 15.60 -16.75 4.02
N GLN A 23 15.45 -16.95 2.70
CA GLN A 23 15.55 -15.86 1.74
C GLN A 23 14.47 -14.81 2.04
N GLU A 24 14.83 -13.52 2.04
CA GLU A 24 13.88 -12.42 2.17
C GLU A 24 12.87 -12.47 1.03
N THR A 25 11.58 -12.32 1.37
CA THR A 25 10.51 -12.31 0.37
C THR A 25 10.45 -10.95 -0.31
N ARG A 26 10.42 -10.97 -1.64
CA ARG A 26 10.25 -9.80 -2.50
C ARG A 26 8.79 -9.63 -2.93
N LEU A 27 8.50 -8.47 -3.53
CA LEU A 27 7.20 -8.11 -4.11
C LEU A 27 6.06 -8.07 -3.09
N LEU A 28 6.41 -7.72 -1.84
CA LEU A 28 5.44 -7.34 -0.83
C LEU A 28 4.83 -5.99 -1.22
N ARG A 29 3.50 -5.85 -1.16
CA ARG A 29 2.77 -4.73 -1.74
C ARG A 29 1.90 -3.98 -0.75
N GLN A 30 1.72 -2.69 -1.00
CA GLN A 30 0.70 -1.84 -0.38
C GLN A 30 0.72 -1.88 1.15
N PRO A 31 1.87 -1.60 1.78
CA PRO A 31 2.00 -1.74 3.23
C PRO A 31 1.17 -0.68 3.97
N THR A 32 0.75 -1.05 5.18
CA THR A 32 0.23 -0.15 6.20
C THR A 32 0.85 -0.50 7.55
N ILE A 33 0.92 0.45 8.47
CA ILE A 33 1.60 0.26 9.76
C ILE A 33 0.75 0.78 10.91
N HIS A 34 0.75 0.03 12.03
CA HIS A 34 0.23 0.48 13.32
C HIS A 34 1.13 -0.05 14.45
N GLY A 35 1.76 0.85 15.21
CA GLY A 35 2.78 0.45 16.19
C GLY A 35 3.91 -0.34 15.53
N ASN A 36 4.17 -1.54 16.04
CA ASN A 36 5.17 -2.46 15.49
C ASN A 36 4.59 -3.47 14.49
N ASN A 37 3.32 -3.36 14.12
CA ASN A 37 2.69 -4.27 13.18
C ASN A 37 2.60 -3.62 11.80
N VAL A 38 3.02 -4.36 10.77
CA VAL A 38 2.88 -3.99 9.36
C VAL A 38 1.95 -4.99 8.70
N ALA A 39 0.91 -4.50 8.01
CA ALA A 39 0.10 -5.34 7.13
C ALA A 39 0.42 -5.00 5.67
N PHE A 40 0.36 -5.99 4.80
CA PHE A 40 0.69 -5.87 3.38
C PHE A 40 -0.01 -6.95 2.56
N ALA A 41 -0.08 -6.75 1.24
CA ALA A 41 -0.58 -7.73 0.29
C ALA A 41 0.59 -8.56 -0.27
N TYR A 42 0.41 -9.89 -0.32
CA TYR A 42 1.32 -10.82 -0.96
C TYR A 42 0.60 -12.09 -1.41
N GLY A 43 0.86 -12.54 -2.65
CA GLY A 43 0.27 -13.76 -3.19
C GLY A 43 -1.25 -13.78 -3.26
N GLY A 44 -1.89 -12.61 -3.38
CA GLY A 44 -3.35 -12.46 -3.41
C GLY A 44 -4.01 -12.34 -2.05
N ASP A 45 -3.25 -12.39 -0.95
CA ASP A 45 -3.77 -12.32 0.41
C ASP A 45 -3.20 -11.14 1.20
N ILE A 46 -3.86 -10.86 2.32
CA ILE A 46 -3.36 -9.91 3.31
C ILE A 46 -2.55 -10.66 4.38
N TRP A 47 -1.38 -10.15 4.65
CA TRP A 47 -0.43 -10.64 5.64
C TRP A 47 -0.12 -9.59 6.67
N THR A 48 0.24 -10.02 7.87
CA THR A 48 0.74 -9.14 8.93
C THR A 48 2.10 -9.63 9.41
N THR A 49 2.98 -8.71 9.75
CA THR A 49 4.25 -9.00 10.44
C THR A 49 4.43 -8.09 11.63
N ASN A 50 4.95 -8.63 12.70
CA ASN A 50 5.35 -7.87 13.88
C ASN A 50 6.84 -7.59 13.84
N LEU A 51 7.24 -6.33 13.84
CA LEU A 51 8.63 -5.89 13.69
C LEU A 51 9.51 -6.14 14.93
N THR A 52 8.91 -6.49 16.06
CA THR A 52 9.66 -6.78 17.30
C THR A 52 10.21 -8.20 17.31
N ASN A 53 9.38 -9.18 16.90
CA ASN A 53 9.72 -10.61 16.93
C ASN A 53 9.82 -11.23 15.53
N ASN A 54 9.63 -10.44 14.47
CA ASN A 54 9.62 -10.89 13.05
C ASN A 54 8.59 -12.02 12.76
N SER A 55 7.54 -12.13 13.59
CA SER A 55 6.46 -13.09 13.34
C SER A 55 5.61 -12.59 12.19
N THR A 56 5.44 -13.41 11.16
CA THR A 56 4.61 -13.11 9.98
C THR A 56 3.46 -14.11 9.90
N THR A 57 2.23 -13.60 9.78
CA THR A 57 1.00 -14.38 9.76
C THR A 57 0.16 -14.01 8.55
N ARG A 58 -0.41 -15.01 7.89
CA ARG A 58 -1.42 -14.83 6.83
C ARG A 58 -2.76 -14.49 7.48
N LEU A 59 -3.26 -13.29 7.21
CA LEU A 59 -4.49 -12.79 7.84
C LEU A 59 -5.74 -13.24 7.08
N THR A 60 -5.64 -13.39 5.76
CA THR A 60 -6.72 -13.86 4.89
C THR A 60 -6.22 -14.99 4.01
N SER A 61 -7.12 -15.90 3.56
CA SER A 61 -6.76 -17.07 2.75
C SER A 61 -7.91 -17.51 1.86
N THR A 62 -8.21 -16.71 0.84
CA THR A 62 -9.26 -17.03 -0.14
C THR A 62 -8.66 -17.26 -1.52
N SER A 63 -9.45 -17.79 -2.46
CA SER A 63 -9.08 -17.89 -3.87
C SER A 63 -9.14 -16.54 -4.61
N ALA A 64 -9.64 -15.51 -3.94
CA ALA A 64 -9.78 -14.17 -4.49
C ALA A 64 -8.47 -13.36 -4.36
N VAL A 65 -8.41 -12.23 -5.06
CA VAL A 65 -7.32 -11.28 -4.91
C VAL A 65 -7.70 -10.22 -3.87
N GLU A 66 -6.84 -10.07 -2.88
CA GLU A 66 -6.97 -9.11 -1.79
C GLU A 66 -5.84 -8.11 -1.80
N SER A 67 -6.17 -6.85 -1.56
CA SER A 67 -5.24 -5.73 -1.74
C SER A 67 -5.59 -4.55 -0.84
N THR A 68 -4.75 -3.53 -0.88
CA THR A 68 -4.95 -2.24 -0.20
C THR A 68 -5.31 -2.36 1.29
N PRO A 69 -4.52 -3.09 2.12
CA PRO A 69 -4.78 -3.15 3.54
C PRO A 69 -4.57 -1.80 4.23
N HIS A 70 -5.41 -1.49 5.23
CA HIS A 70 -5.33 -0.31 6.07
C HIS A 70 -5.67 -0.65 7.51
N PHE A 71 -4.73 -0.45 8.42
CA PHE A 71 -5.02 -0.55 9.86
C PHE A 71 -6.00 0.53 10.30
N SER A 72 -6.94 0.16 11.16
CA SER A 72 -7.76 1.12 11.89
C SER A 72 -6.88 1.97 12.84
N PRO A 73 -7.30 3.19 13.21
CA PRO A 73 -6.56 4.07 14.11
C PRO A 73 -6.24 3.44 15.48
N ASN A 74 -7.11 2.54 15.97
CA ASN A 74 -6.90 1.80 17.23
C ASN A 74 -6.11 0.49 17.05
N GLY A 75 -5.72 0.13 15.81
CA GLY A 75 -4.96 -1.07 15.48
C GLY A 75 -5.70 -2.40 15.63
N LYS A 76 -7.02 -2.40 15.87
CA LYS A 76 -7.79 -3.64 16.08
C LYS A 76 -8.29 -4.29 14.80
N TRP A 77 -8.40 -3.52 13.72
CA TRP A 77 -8.95 -3.95 12.44
C TRP A 77 -8.02 -3.64 11.29
N VAL A 78 -8.11 -4.45 10.24
CA VAL A 78 -7.56 -4.15 8.92
C VAL A 78 -8.72 -4.08 7.92
N ALA A 79 -8.90 -2.90 7.29
CA ALA A 79 -9.76 -2.76 6.12
C ALA A 79 -8.97 -3.13 4.87
N PHE A 80 -9.59 -3.79 3.92
CA PHE A 80 -8.94 -4.21 2.68
C PHE A 80 -9.96 -4.34 1.54
N THR A 81 -9.44 -4.46 0.33
CA THR A 81 -10.22 -4.71 -0.88
C THR A 81 -10.14 -6.18 -1.24
N SER A 82 -11.28 -6.79 -1.59
CA SER A 82 -11.33 -8.17 -2.10
C SER A 82 -12.38 -8.30 -3.20
N ASN A 83 -12.09 -9.12 -4.21
CA ASN A 83 -13.04 -9.46 -5.28
C ASN A 83 -13.74 -10.82 -5.06
N ARG A 84 -13.69 -11.36 -3.84
CA ARG A 84 -14.30 -12.67 -3.47
C ARG A 84 -15.82 -12.77 -3.71
N SER A 85 -16.47 -11.64 -3.88
CA SER A 85 -17.91 -11.55 -4.16
C SER A 85 -18.24 -11.06 -5.58
N GLY A 86 -17.31 -11.25 -6.52
CA GLY A 86 -17.43 -10.86 -7.93
C GLY A 86 -16.76 -9.52 -8.21
N SER A 87 -17.34 -8.40 -7.81
CA SER A 87 -16.72 -7.08 -7.93
C SER A 87 -15.85 -6.74 -6.71
N SER A 88 -14.87 -5.84 -6.90
CA SER A 88 -14.06 -5.32 -5.79
C SER A 88 -14.93 -4.68 -4.73
N SER A 89 -14.82 -5.15 -3.50
CA SER A 89 -15.59 -4.70 -2.34
C SER A 89 -14.68 -4.47 -1.14
N VAL A 90 -15.12 -3.59 -0.25
CA VAL A 90 -14.42 -3.29 1.00
C VAL A 90 -14.83 -4.29 2.07
N TYR A 91 -13.83 -4.85 2.72
CA TYR A 91 -13.95 -5.77 3.86
C TYR A 91 -13.15 -5.25 5.05
N ILE A 92 -13.51 -5.73 6.23
CA ILE A 92 -12.69 -5.59 7.44
C ILE A 92 -12.47 -6.96 8.07
N VAL A 93 -11.30 -7.14 8.68
CA VAL A 93 -10.95 -8.33 9.46
C VAL A 93 -10.23 -7.91 10.74
N SER A 94 -10.44 -8.66 11.82
CA SER A 94 -9.68 -8.44 13.07
C SER A 94 -8.19 -8.72 12.82
N VAL A 95 -7.31 -7.93 13.45
CA VAL A 95 -5.85 -8.18 13.41
C VAL A 95 -5.46 -9.54 14.00
N ASN A 96 -6.32 -10.15 14.81
CA ASN A 96 -6.14 -11.47 15.38
C ASN A 96 -6.67 -12.59 14.47
N GLY A 97 -7.12 -12.26 13.27
CA GLY A 97 -7.75 -13.20 12.35
C GLY A 97 -9.26 -13.37 12.58
N GLY A 98 -9.82 -14.40 11.97
CA GLY A 98 -11.25 -14.68 11.98
C GLY A 98 -11.93 -14.33 10.66
N GLU A 99 -13.26 -14.38 10.64
CA GLU A 99 -14.04 -14.11 9.44
C GLU A 99 -13.98 -12.63 9.05
N ALA A 100 -13.77 -12.38 7.76
CA ALA A 100 -13.78 -11.04 7.21
C ALA A 100 -15.20 -10.57 6.92
N LYS A 101 -15.59 -9.42 7.49
CA LYS A 101 -16.89 -8.80 7.29
C LYS A 101 -16.91 -7.94 6.03
N ARG A 102 -17.82 -8.20 5.10
CA ARG A 102 -18.07 -7.33 3.95
C ARG A 102 -18.80 -6.05 4.37
N LEU A 103 -18.35 -4.90 3.89
CA LEU A 103 -18.97 -3.60 4.17
C LEU A 103 -19.72 -3.04 2.95
N THR A 104 -19.20 -3.21 1.72
CA THR A 104 -19.81 -2.62 0.52
C THR A 104 -20.45 -3.69 -0.37
N TRP A 105 -21.63 -3.36 -0.93
CA TRP A 105 -22.47 -4.29 -1.72
C TRP A 105 -22.77 -3.77 -3.13
N HIS A 106 -22.23 -2.61 -3.50
CA HIS A 106 -22.44 -2.01 -4.81
C HIS A 106 -21.67 -2.76 -5.89
N THR A 107 -22.23 -2.90 -7.09
CA THR A 107 -21.65 -3.64 -8.23
C THR A 107 -20.42 -2.94 -8.82
N ASN A 108 -20.37 -1.60 -8.76
CA ASN A 108 -19.18 -0.86 -9.16
C ASN A 108 -18.05 -1.11 -8.15
N GLY A 109 -16.81 -1.07 -8.64
CA GLY A 109 -15.64 -1.32 -7.82
C GLY A 109 -15.55 -0.38 -6.60
N ASN A 110 -15.15 -0.96 -5.48
CA ASN A 110 -14.94 -0.25 -4.21
C ASN A 110 -13.56 -0.60 -3.69
N VAL A 111 -12.70 0.38 -3.49
CA VAL A 111 -11.31 0.17 -3.06
C VAL A 111 -11.07 0.84 -1.72
N ALA A 112 -10.63 0.07 -0.72
CA ALA A 112 -10.28 0.59 0.60
C ALA A 112 -9.14 1.62 0.49
N ARG A 113 -9.28 2.77 1.18
CA ARG A 113 -8.32 3.89 1.12
C ARG A 113 -7.86 4.38 2.48
N GLY A 114 -8.50 3.95 3.54
CA GLY A 114 -8.15 4.35 4.90
C GLY A 114 -9.31 4.28 5.87
N TRP A 115 -9.24 5.13 6.87
CA TRP A 115 -10.22 5.22 7.96
C TRP A 115 -10.49 6.67 8.32
N THR A 116 -11.65 6.95 8.89
CA THR A 116 -11.88 8.18 9.66
C THR A 116 -11.03 8.16 10.93
N ASN A 117 -10.65 9.33 11.45
CA ASN A 117 -9.76 9.43 12.61
C ASN A 117 -10.32 8.76 13.87
N ASP A 118 -11.64 8.71 14.02
CA ASP A 118 -12.34 8.05 15.12
C ASP A 118 -12.42 6.51 14.97
N GLY A 119 -12.01 6.00 13.78
CA GLY A 119 -12.04 4.58 13.47
C GLY A 119 -13.43 3.97 13.30
N LYS A 120 -14.48 4.78 13.23
CA LYS A 120 -15.86 4.30 13.10
C LYS A 120 -16.25 3.99 11.65
N ASN A 121 -15.54 4.61 10.69
CA ASN A 121 -15.84 4.41 9.28
C ASN A 121 -14.58 4.10 8.48
N VAL A 122 -14.75 3.27 7.45
CA VAL A 122 -13.72 3.01 6.44
C VAL A 122 -13.89 4.02 5.30
N LEU A 123 -12.79 4.67 4.92
CA LEU A 123 -12.69 5.51 3.74
C LEU A 123 -12.42 4.61 2.53
N PHE A 124 -13.13 4.80 1.44
CA PHE A 124 -12.95 4.05 0.21
C PHE A 124 -13.22 4.89 -1.03
N SER A 125 -12.64 4.51 -2.17
CA SER A 125 -12.94 5.08 -3.47
C SER A 125 -13.89 4.19 -4.26
N SER A 126 -14.78 4.80 -5.04
CA SER A 126 -15.70 4.12 -5.93
C SER A 126 -16.10 5.04 -7.06
N ASN A 127 -16.37 4.47 -8.23
CA ASN A 127 -16.94 5.16 -9.37
C ASN A 127 -18.48 5.05 -9.44
N ARG A 128 -19.13 4.58 -8.35
CA ARG A 128 -20.60 4.68 -8.23
C ARG A 128 -21.01 6.15 -8.36
N ASP A 129 -22.15 6.41 -8.91
CA ASP A 129 -22.70 7.78 -9.07
C ASP A 129 -21.77 8.75 -9.84
N ALA A 130 -20.78 8.24 -10.58
CA ALA A 130 -19.89 9.06 -11.38
C ALA A 130 -20.27 9.04 -12.87
N ALA A 131 -20.33 10.21 -13.46
CA ALA A 131 -20.50 10.39 -14.90
C ALA A 131 -19.34 11.27 -15.43
N PRO A 132 -18.48 10.75 -16.30
CA PRO A 132 -18.35 9.37 -16.73
C PRO A 132 -17.84 8.45 -15.63
N SER A 133 -18.25 7.17 -15.66
CA SER A 133 -18.00 6.17 -14.60
C SER A 133 -16.52 5.81 -14.38
N ARG A 134 -15.61 6.33 -15.18
CA ARG A 134 -14.16 6.09 -15.03
C ARG A 134 -13.48 6.89 -13.89
N PHE A 135 -14.20 7.81 -13.27
CA PHE A 135 -13.64 8.68 -12.22
C PHE A 135 -14.19 8.33 -10.86
N ASP A 136 -13.29 8.04 -9.93
CA ASP A 136 -13.65 7.73 -8.56
C ASP A 136 -14.03 8.96 -7.76
N ARG A 137 -14.85 8.72 -6.73
CA ARG A 137 -15.15 9.62 -5.62
C ARG A 137 -14.81 8.94 -4.30
N LEU A 138 -14.59 9.72 -3.26
CA LEU A 138 -14.39 9.19 -1.91
C LEU A 138 -15.72 9.07 -1.17
N TYR A 139 -15.85 7.93 -0.50
CA TYR A 139 -16.99 7.57 0.33
C TYR A 139 -16.51 7.08 1.68
N THR A 140 -17.41 7.09 2.66
CA THR A 140 -17.22 6.44 3.94
C THR A 140 -18.32 5.41 4.18
N ILE A 141 -17.99 4.35 4.93
CA ILE A 141 -18.95 3.33 5.35
C ILE A 141 -18.64 2.90 6.78
N SER A 142 -19.70 2.76 7.58
CA SER A 142 -19.56 2.32 8.97
C SER A 142 -19.01 0.89 9.06
N ILE A 143 -18.17 0.63 10.07
CA ILE A 143 -17.70 -0.74 10.40
C ILE A 143 -18.86 -1.66 10.77
N ASN A 144 -19.99 -1.10 11.18
CA ASN A 144 -21.21 -1.86 11.46
C ASN A 144 -21.99 -2.23 10.18
N GLY A 145 -21.63 -1.64 9.04
CA GLY A 145 -22.33 -1.78 7.76
C GLY A 145 -23.34 -0.65 7.54
N GLY A 146 -24.28 -0.87 6.62
CA GLY A 146 -25.29 0.12 6.24
C GLY A 146 -24.96 0.79 4.90
N SER A 147 -25.54 1.97 4.65
CA SER A 147 -25.33 2.73 3.42
C SER A 147 -24.03 3.51 3.44
N ALA A 148 -23.36 3.54 2.30
CA ALA A 148 -22.18 4.39 2.12
C ALA A 148 -22.58 5.85 1.98
N THR A 149 -21.78 6.76 2.56
CA THR A 149 -21.95 8.20 2.44
C THR A 149 -20.89 8.78 1.53
N LYS A 150 -21.26 9.50 0.49
CA LYS A 150 -20.35 10.25 -0.36
C LYS A 150 -19.70 11.37 0.48
N LEU A 151 -18.38 11.46 0.44
CA LEU A 151 -17.63 12.43 1.24
C LEU A 151 -17.59 13.81 0.55
N MET A 152 -17.45 13.81 -0.78
CA MET A 152 -17.33 15.01 -1.60
C MET A 152 -17.61 14.70 -3.08
N GLU A 153 -17.90 15.74 -3.87
CA GLU A 153 -18.18 15.60 -5.32
C GLU A 153 -16.91 15.57 -6.18
N GLN A 154 -15.79 16.00 -5.67
CA GLN A 154 -14.52 16.02 -6.37
C GLN A 154 -14.06 14.62 -6.76
N MET A 155 -13.41 14.51 -7.92
CA MET A 155 -12.68 13.30 -8.28
C MET A 155 -11.56 13.09 -7.27
N ALA A 156 -11.52 11.90 -6.68
CA ALA A 156 -10.50 11.55 -5.72
C ALA A 156 -10.30 10.03 -5.65
N THR A 157 -9.05 9.60 -5.62
CA THR A 157 -8.70 8.18 -5.60
C THR A 157 -8.09 7.73 -4.30
N SER A 158 -7.38 8.59 -3.59
CA SER A 158 -6.92 8.33 -2.23
C SER A 158 -6.93 9.62 -1.41
N GLY A 159 -6.91 9.52 -0.09
CA GLY A 159 -6.88 10.69 0.77
C GLY A 159 -6.44 10.35 2.19
N SER A 160 -6.08 11.41 2.92
CA SER A 160 -5.70 11.35 4.33
C SER A 160 -6.32 12.53 5.08
N TYR A 161 -7.02 12.23 6.16
CA TYR A 161 -7.60 13.25 7.02
C TYR A 161 -6.51 14.04 7.75
N SER A 162 -6.75 15.33 7.94
CA SER A 162 -5.99 16.15 8.89
C SER A 162 -6.13 15.58 10.31
N PRO A 163 -5.18 15.83 11.23
CA PRO A 163 -5.25 15.30 12.60
C PRO A 163 -6.54 15.66 13.35
N ASN A 164 -7.12 16.83 13.06
CA ASN A 164 -8.38 17.26 13.66
C ASN A 164 -9.64 16.77 12.91
N GLY A 165 -9.46 16.02 11.80
CA GLY A 165 -10.54 15.47 10.99
C GLY A 165 -11.37 16.48 10.18
N LYS A 166 -11.03 17.79 10.20
CA LYS A 166 -11.81 18.83 9.52
C LYS A 166 -11.45 19.00 8.05
N GLN A 167 -10.27 18.57 7.66
CA GLN A 167 -9.75 18.68 6.31
C GLN A 167 -9.31 17.31 5.80
N LEU A 168 -9.24 17.18 4.49
CA LEU A 168 -8.71 16.01 3.80
C LEU A 168 -7.69 16.48 2.74
N VAL A 169 -6.53 15.86 2.69
CA VAL A 169 -5.65 15.95 1.53
C VAL A 169 -5.90 14.75 0.64
N PHE A 170 -6.02 14.97 -0.69
CA PHE A 170 -6.35 13.90 -1.63
C PHE A 170 -5.61 14.04 -2.97
N ASP A 171 -5.46 12.92 -3.67
CA ASP A 171 -5.06 12.84 -5.07
C ASP A 171 -6.27 12.55 -5.97
N ARG A 172 -6.21 13.00 -7.23
CA ARG A 172 -7.34 12.91 -8.16
C ARG A 172 -7.28 11.71 -9.08
N VAL A 173 -6.11 11.17 -9.38
CA VAL A 173 -5.93 10.19 -10.45
C VAL A 173 -4.97 9.07 -10.00
N SER A 174 -5.46 7.82 -9.96
CA SER A 174 -4.68 6.65 -9.56
C SER A 174 -3.92 5.98 -10.73
N ARG A 175 -4.37 6.16 -11.97
CA ARG A 175 -3.89 5.42 -13.15
C ARG A 175 -2.40 5.60 -13.44
N TRP A 176 -1.87 6.74 -13.05
CA TRP A 176 -0.53 7.19 -13.39
C TRP A 176 0.57 6.50 -12.59
N ASP A 177 0.22 5.69 -11.61
CA ASP A 177 1.18 4.94 -10.78
C ASP A 177 2.00 3.94 -11.59
N VAL A 178 1.45 3.40 -12.66
CA VAL A 178 2.01 2.26 -13.37
C VAL A 178 2.65 2.66 -14.68
N GLU A 179 2.06 3.60 -15.41
CA GLU A 179 2.33 3.79 -16.85
C GLU A 179 3.08 5.10 -17.15
N TRP A 180 2.99 6.13 -16.29
CA TRP A 180 3.38 7.50 -16.63
C TRP A 180 4.44 8.05 -15.69
N ARG A 181 5.64 7.52 -15.81
CA ARG A 181 6.81 8.09 -15.12
C ARG A 181 7.25 9.35 -15.88
N ASP A 182 7.63 10.39 -15.12
CA ASP A 182 8.12 11.66 -15.67
C ASP A 182 7.15 12.36 -16.64
N TYR A 183 5.87 12.02 -16.57
CA TYR A 183 4.87 12.71 -17.35
C TYR A 183 4.70 14.14 -16.86
N ARG A 184 4.82 15.12 -17.77
CA ARG A 184 4.72 16.56 -17.47
C ARG A 184 3.56 17.23 -18.21
N GLY A 185 2.58 16.45 -18.66
CA GLY A 185 1.42 16.92 -19.41
C GLY A 185 0.26 17.43 -18.56
N GLY A 186 -0.82 17.82 -19.22
CA GLY A 186 -2.00 18.43 -18.57
C GLY A 186 -2.81 17.54 -17.65
N GLN A 187 -2.52 16.23 -17.61
CA GLN A 187 -3.20 15.31 -16.69
C GLN A 187 -2.47 15.14 -15.35
N ASN A 188 -1.31 15.76 -15.18
CA ASN A 188 -0.68 15.86 -13.87
C ASN A 188 -1.57 16.69 -12.96
N THR A 189 -1.81 16.18 -11.77
CA THR A 189 -2.63 16.86 -10.79
C THR A 189 -1.84 17.11 -9.51
N PRO A 190 -1.89 18.30 -8.95
CA PRO A 190 -1.38 18.56 -7.62
C PRO A 190 -2.24 17.81 -6.59
N LEU A 191 -1.68 17.61 -5.39
CA LEU A 191 -2.48 17.27 -4.24
C LEU A 191 -3.33 18.45 -3.84
N ILE A 192 -4.53 18.16 -3.36
CA ILE A 192 -5.53 19.16 -2.94
C ILE A 192 -5.87 18.92 -1.48
N ILE A 193 -5.87 19.99 -0.69
CA ILE A 193 -6.46 20.01 0.64
C ILE A 193 -7.85 20.63 0.52
N ILE A 194 -8.87 19.91 1.00
CA ILE A 194 -10.25 20.41 1.06
C ILE A 194 -10.70 20.54 2.52
N ASP A 195 -11.36 21.62 2.85
CA ASP A 195 -12.11 21.75 4.08
C ASP A 195 -13.45 21.03 3.93
N LEU A 196 -13.73 20.05 4.77
CA LEU A 196 -14.90 19.17 4.62
C LEU A 196 -16.23 19.83 4.96
N LYS A 197 -16.21 21.02 5.61
CA LYS A 197 -17.41 21.79 5.94
C LYS A 197 -17.72 22.84 4.87
N THR A 198 -16.70 23.60 4.46
CA THR A 198 -16.87 24.73 3.52
C THR A 198 -16.63 24.34 2.08
N LEU A 199 -16.03 23.18 1.83
CA LEU A 199 -15.59 22.66 0.53
C LEU A 199 -14.54 23.54 -0.16
N ASN A 200 -13.91 24.44 0.58
CA ASN A 200 -12.82 25.27 0.06
C ASN A 200 -11.59 24.41 -0.21
N GLU A 201 -11.02 24.58 -1.39
CA GLU A 201 -9.86 23.84 -1.85
C GLU A 201 -8.59 24.68 -1.78
N THR A 202 -7.48 24.04 -1.42
CA THR A 202 -6.11 24.59 -1.47
C THR A 202 -5.22 23.62 -2.22
N LEU A 203 -4.67 24.07 -3.34
CA LEU A 203 -3.70 23.30 -4.13
C LEU A 203 -2.33 23.31 -3.44
N LEU A 204 -1.69 22.17 -3.34
CA LEU A 204 -0.29 22.09 -2.91
C LEU A 204 0.63 22.58 -4.05
N PRO A 205 1.78 23.21 -3.73
CA PRO A 205 2.75 23.64 -4.73
C PRO A 205 3.21 22.44 -5.58
N ASN A 206 3.04 22.55 -6.90
CA ASN A 206 3.33 21.51 -7.87
C ASN A 206 3.95 22.13 -9.13
N ASN A 207 4.99 21.50 -9.69
CA ASN A 207 5.69 21.92 -10.90
C ASN A 207 5.37 20.96 -12.06
N LYS A 208 4.10 20.72 -12.35
CA LYS A 208 3.64 19.74 -13.36
C LYS A 208 4.20 18.33 -13.08
N THR A 209 4.35 17.97 -11.80
CA THR A 209 4.84 16.67 -11.36
C THR A 209 3.68 15.78 -10.93
N THR A 210 3.91 14.48 -10.85
CA THR A 210 2.93 13.54 -10.35
C THR A 210 3.08 13.42 -8.84
N ASP A 211 2.14 13.99 -8.09
CA ASP A 211 2.08 13.93 -6.63
C ASP A 211 0.92 13.02 -6.20
N ARG A 212 1.21 12.03 -5.32
CA ARG A 212 0.22 10.99 -4.94
C ARG A 212 0.50 10.34 -3.59
N HIS A 213 -0.46 9.50 -3.15
CA HIS A 213 -0.40 8.79 -1.87
C HIS A 213 -0.15 9.72 -0.68
N PRO A 214 -0.98 10.75 -0.50
CA PRO A 214 -0.80 11.69 0.61
C PRO A 214 -1.02 11.01 1.96
N VAL A 215 -0.21 11.40 2.94
CA VAL A 215 -0.29 10.98 4.34
C VAL A 215 -0.15 12.22 5.22
N TRP A 216 -1.20 12.58 5.94
CA TRP A 216 -1.20 13.75 6.81
C TRP A 216 -0.84 13.35 8.25
N LEU A 217 0.31 13.78 8.74
CA LEU A 217 0.79 13.53 10.11
C LEU A 217 1.19 14.87 10.76
N ASN A 218 0.57 15.22 11.86
CA ASN A 218 0.76 16.51 12.53
C ASN A 218 0.55 17.70 11.55
N ASP A 219 1.51 18.61 11.45
CA ASP A 219 1.47 19.75 10.53
C ASP A 219 2.03 19.42 9.14
N MET A 220 2.36 18.16 8.86
CA MET A 220 3.05 17.75 7.64
C MET A 220 2.19 16.84 6.79
N VAL A 221 2.12 17.12 5.50
CA VAL A 221 1.62 16.19 4.47
C VAL A 221 2.82 15.55 3.80
N TYR A 222 2.97 14.24 3.94
CA TYR A 222 3.96 13.44 3.21
C TYR A 222 3.30 12.86 1.96
N PHE A 223 4.05 12.78 0.87
CA PHE A 223 3.54 12.27 -0.39
C PHE A 223 4.67 11.73 -1.29
N VAL A 224 4.31 10.93 -2.26
CA VAL A 224 5.23 10.46 -3.31
C VAL A 224 5.19 11.45 -4.46
N SER A 225 6.37 11.87 -4.94
CA SER A 225 6.50 12.77 -6.08
C SER A 225 7.70 12.43 -6.95
N ASP A 226 7.54 12.58 -8.26
CA ASP A 226 8.57 12.39 -9.27
C ASP A 226 9.31 13.70 -9.64
N ARG A 227 9.32 14.70 -8.75
CA ARG A 227 9.96 16.02 -8.94
C ARG A 227 11.44 15.94 -9.30
N THR A 228 12.10 14.84 -8.93
CA THR A 228 13.51 14.55 -9.24
C THR A 228 13.64 13.32 -10.15
N HIS A 229 12.69 13.11 -11.07
CA HIS A 229 12.57 11.98 -12.00
C HIS A 229 12.29 10.64 -11.29
N THR A 230 13.13 10.18 -10.37
CA THR A 230 12.79 9.03 -9.53
C THR A 230 11.82 9.46 -8.46
N ALA A 231 10.65 8.79 -8.41
CA ALA A 231 9.63 9.09 -7.40
C ALA A 231 10.18 8.80 -5.99
N ASN A 232 10.14 9.82 -5.15
CA ASN A 232 10.63 9.84 -3.78
C ASN A 232 9.57 10.40 -2.83
N ILE A 233 9.80 10.28 -1.52
CA ILE A 233 8.95 10.89 -0.50
C ILE A 233 9.32 12.37 -0.37
N TRP A 234 8.30 13.21 -0.41
CA TRP A 234 8.35 14.64 -0.17
C TRP A 234 7.43 14.99 0.99
N SER A 235 7.62 16.15 1.56
CA SER A 235 6.78 16.69 2.63
C SER A 235 6.38 18.12 2.33
N TYR A 236 5.17 18.48 2.72
CA TYR A 236 4.63 19.84 2.70
C TYR A 236 4.22 20.24 4.12
N ASN A 237 4.76 21.34 4.61
CA ASN A 237 4.36 21.89 5.90
C ASN A 237 3.13 22.78 5.72
N THR A 238 2.01 22.43 6.36
CA THR A 238 0.73 23.12 6.19
C THR A 238 0.72 24.52 6.79
N LYS A 239 1.63 24.82 7.73
CA LYS A 239 1.79 26.16 8.35
C LYS A 239 2.73 27.05 7.54
N THR A 240 3.95 26.57 7.26
CA THR A 240 4.97 27.39 6.56
C THR A 240 4.87 27.33 5.04
N LYS A 241 4.04 26.43 4.49
CA LYS A 241 3.82 26.20 3.04
C LYS A 241 5.09 25.71 2.30
N VAL A 242 6.09 25.27 3.03
CA VAL A 242 7.37 24.81 2.46
C VAL A 242 7.30 23.34 2.06
N VAL A 243 7.74 23.04 0.84
CA VAL A 243 7.91 21.68 0.31
C VAL A 243 9.38 21.27 0.43
N LYS A 244 9.64 20.05 0.94
CA LYS A 244 11.01 19.49 1.09
C LYS A 244 11.06 18.05 0.65
N GLN A 245 12.18 17.64 0.04
CA GLN A 245 12.47 16.25 -0.25
C GLN A 245 12.89 15.53 1.03
N VAL A 246 12.31 14.35 1.28
CA VAL A 246 12.56 13.52 2.48
C VAL A 246 13.48 12.36 2.15
N THR A 247 13.26 11.67 1.02
CA THR A 247 14.12 10.55 0.59
C THR A 247 14.81 10.85 -0.73
N LYS A 248 15.96 10.19 -0.99
CA LYS A 248 16.76 10.39 -2.19
C LYS A 248 17.17 9.06 -2.82
N PHE A 249 16.20 8.15 -2.98
CA PHE A 249 16.44 6.90 -3.69
C PHE A 249 16.73 7.15 -5.17
N LYS A 250 17.62 6.35 -5.73
CA LYS A 250 17.98 6.36 -7.15
C LYS A 250 17.52 5.06 -7.81
N GLY A 251 17.17 5.09 -9.07
CA GLY A 251 16.73 3.93 -9.84
C GLY A 251 15.28 3.58 -9.60
N THR A 252 14.96 2.78 -8.59
CA THR A 252 13.60 2.29 -8.35
C THR A 252 12.76 3.29 -7.56
N ALA A 253 11.57 3.59 -8.05
CA ALA A 253 10.61 4.52 -7.45
C ALA A 253 10.03 4.03 -6.12
N VAL A 254 9.78 4.97 -5.20
CA VAL A 254 8.94 4.73 -4.02
C VAL A 254 7.49 4.58 -4.46
N LYS A 255 6.77 3.64 -3.83
CA LYS A 255 5.34 3.37 -4.07
C LYS A 255 4.57 3.19 -2.77
N SER A 256 3.25 3.29 -2.85
CA SER A 256 2.31 2.89 -1.80
C SER A 256 2.62 3.45 -0.41
N LEU A 257 2.87 4.75 -0.33
CA LEU A 257 3.16 5.43 0.93
C LEU A 257 1.96 5.41 1.87
N ARG A 258 2.19 5.00 3.11
CA ARG A 258 1.24 5.07 4.24
C ARG A 258 2.00 5.48 5.50
N GLY A 259 1.28 5.79 6.57
CA GLY A 259 1.94 6.15 7.82
C GLY A 259 0.99 6.32 9.00
N THR A 260 1.57 6.31 10.18
CA THR A 260 0.88 6.59 11.44
C THR A 260 1.84 7.21 12.43
N LYS A 261 1.35 8.13 13.26
CA LYS A 261 2.15 8.82 14.29
C LYS A 261 3.47 9.40 13.73
N ASN A 262 4.60 8.72 13.97
CA ASN A 262 5.93 9.18 13.59
C ASN A 262 6.61 8.27 12.57
N THR A 263 5.87 7.34 11.97
CA THR A 263 6.46 6.34 11.07
C THR A 263 5.70 6.30 9.75
N LEU A 264 6.44 6.40 8.65
CA LEU A 264 5.96 6.10 7.32
C LEU A 264 6.36 4.68 6.94
N VAL A 265 5.55 4.03 6.11
CA VAL A 265 5.84 2.72 5.51
C VAL A 265 5.56 2.82 4.01
N PHE A 266 6.41 2.18 3.19
CA PHE A 266 6.33 2.28 1.74
C PHE A 266 7.04 1.11 1.05
N GLU A 267 6.79 0.96 -0.24
CA GLU A 267 7.50 0.04 -1.13
C GLU A 267 8.68 0.74 -1.81
N GLN A 268 9.81 0.05 -1.89
CA GLN A 268 10.94 0.46 -2.71
C GLN A 268 11.77 -0.78 -3.08
N ASP A 269 12.16 -0.91 -4.34
CA ASP A 269 12.98 -2.01 -4.88
C ASP A 269 12.45 -3.42 -4.56
N GLY A 270 11.11 -3.58 -4.54
CA GLY A 270 10.43 -4.85 -4.25
C GLY A 270 10.39 -5.24 -2.77
N TYR A 271 10.85 -4.36 -1.88
CA TYR A 271 10.84 -4.54 -0.42
C TYR A 271 9.97 -3.50 0.26
N LEU A 272 9.59 -3.78 1.50
CA LEU A 272 8.96 -2.80 2.38
C LEU A 272 10.01 -2.06 3.20
N HIS A 273 9.77 -0.78 3.39
CA HIS A 273 10.63 0.11 4.15
C HIS A 273 9.80 0.88 5.18
N THR A 274 10.41 1.19 6.31
CA THR A 274 9.90 2.19 7.24
C THR A 274 10.79 3.43 7.22
N LEU A 275 10.23 4.60 7.53
CA LEU A 275 10.93 5.85 7.72
C LEU A 275 10.44 6.50 9.01
N ASP A 276 11.35 6.76 9.92
CA ASP A 276 11.11 7.57 11.11
C ASP A 276 11.16 9.05 10.72
N ILE A 277 10.04 9.76 10.87
CA ILE A 277 9.91 11.16 10.44
C ILE A 277 10.64 12.15 11.35
N LYS A 278 11.05 11.75 12.58
CA LYS A 278 11.79 12.63 13.50
C LYS A 278 13.24 12.80 13.07
N ASN A 279 13.85 11.72 12.58
CA ASN A 279 15.27 11.72 12.21
C ASN A 279 15.50 11.48 10.70
N ASN A 280 14.43 11.29 9.90
CA ASN A 280 14.45 10.99 8.47
C ASN A 280 15.28 9.74 8.11
N LYS A 281 15.36 8.76 9.03
CA LYS A 281 16.05 7.50 8.78
C LYS A 281 15.10 6.46 8.22
N SER A 282 15.43 5.95 7.02
CA SER A 282 14.74 4.82 6.42
C SER A 282 15.43 3.51 6.75
N LYS A 283 14.63 2.45 6.90
CA LYS A 283 15.10 1.08 7.14
C LYS A 283 14.32 0.12 6.26
N ARG A 284 15.03 -0.74 5.52
CA ARG A 284 14.44 -1.89 4.83
C ARG A 284 13.98 -2.93 5.86
N LEU A 285 12.77 -3.44 5.70
CA LEU A 285 12.23 -4.50 6.53
C LEU A 285 12.66 -5.85 5.98
N LYS A 286 13.20 -6.70 6.85
CA LYS A 286 13.56 -8.07 6.53
C LYS A 286 12.37 -8.96 6.84
N ILE A 287 11.59 -9.31 5.82
CA ILE A 287 10.39 -10.14 5.95
C ILE A 287 10.59 -11.40 5.12
N SER A 288 10.39 -12.55 5.77
CA SER A 288 10.38 -13.86 5.11
C SER A 288 9.00 -14.49 5.29
N ILE A 289 8.39 -14.86 4.18
CA ILE A 289 7.12 -15.58 4.15
C ILE A 289 7.43 -17.03 3.81
N LYS A 290 6.95 -17.93 4.66
CA LYS A 290 7.01 -19.36 4.43
C LYS A 290 5.58 -19.87 4.23
N GLY A 291 5.37 -20.66 3.20
CA GLY A 291 4.06 -21.22 2.92
C GLY A 291 4.05 -21.99 1.60
N ASP A 292 3.06 -22.82 1.45
CA ASP A 292 2.74 -23.45 0.17
C ASP A 292 1.80 -22.49 -0.59
N PHE A 293 2.21 -22.13 -1.79
CA PHE A 293 1.49 -21.23 -2.67
C PHE A 293 1.18 -21.92 -4.00
N PRO A 294 0.14 -22.79 -4.05
CA PRO A 294 -0.17 -23.59 -5.25
C PRO A 294 -0.39 -22.74 -6.50
N TRP A 295 -0.89 -21.51 -6.34
CA TRP A 295 -1.13 -20.59 -7.46
C TRP A 295 0.16 -19.98 -8.05
N THR A 296 1.30 -20.11 -7.37
CA THR A 296 2.62 -19.72 -7.90
C THR A 296 3.33 -20.85 -8.63
N ALA A 297 2.80 -22.06 -8.54
CA ALA A 297 3.35 -23.21 -9.25
C ALA A 297 3.25 -23.01 -10.77
N THR A 298 4.25 -23.50 -11.49
CA THR A 298 4.24 -23.48 -12.96
C THR A 298 3.05 -24.28 -13.47
N LYS A 299 2.26 -23.65 -14.34
CA LYS A 299 1.08 -24.26 -14.98
C LYS A 299 0.96 -23.83 -16.43
N TRP A 300 0.34 -24.68 -17.22
CA TRP A 300 -0.05 -24.32 -18.57
C TRP A 300 -1.33 -23.48 -18.53
N GLU A 301 -1.34 -22.36 -19.25
CA GLU A 301 -2.53 -21.53 -19.44
C GLU A 301 -2.77 -21.22 -20.90
N ASN A 302 -4.03 -21.15 -21.32
CA ASN A 302 -4.39 -20.67 -22.64
C ASN A 302 -4.25 -19.12 -22.66
N VAL A 303 -3.29 -18.65 -23.45
CA VAL A 303 -2.97 -17.22 -23.56
C VAL A 303 -3.53 -16.56 -24.82
N ASN A 304 -4.30 -17.26 -25.63
CA ASN A 304 -4.81 -16.73 -26.91
C ASN A 304 -5.53 -15.38 -26.75
N SER A 305 -6.28 -15.21 -25.67
CA SER A 305 -6.97 -13.94 -25.38
C SER A 305 -6.10 -12.86 -24.75
N ARG A 306 -4.81 -13.15 -24.50
CA ARG A 306 -3.85 -12.22 -23.87
C ARG A 306 -2.81 -11.72 -24.86
N VAL A 307 -2.81 -12.25 -26.09
CA VAL A 307 -1.87 -11.84 -27.14
C VAL A 307 -2.60 -10.90 -28.08
N ASP A 308 -2.40 -9.60 -27.91
CA ASP A 308 -2.98 -8.57 -28.77
C ASP A 308 -2.15 -8.35 -30.05
N PHE A 309 -0.85 -8.55 -29.97
CA PHE A 309 0.08 -8.32 -31.07
C PHE A 309 1.34 -9.17 -30.93
N ALA A 310 1.83 -9.70 -32.03
CA ALA A 310 3.11 -10.38 -32.09
C ALA A 310 3.84 -10.01 -33.42
N SER A 311 5.17 -9.83 -33.31
CA SER A 311 6.03 -9.66 -34.50
C SER A 311 7.31 -10.47 -34.34
N ILE A 312 7.84 -10.94 -35.45
CA ILE A 312 9.14 -11.61 -35.52
C ILE A 312 10.21 -10.53 -35.57
N SER A 313 11.23 -10.64 -34.73
CA SER A 313 12.41 -9.80 -34.82
C SER A 313 13.11 -10.04 -36.15
N PRO A 314 13.47 -9.02 -36.94
CA PRO A 314 14.38 -9.21 -38.07
C PRO A 314 15.73 -9.69 -37.54
N ASN A 315 16.37 -10.63 -38.26
CA ASN A 315 17.69 -11.18 -37.92
C ASN A 315 18.76 -10.09 -37.88
#